data_bafe8c31ca71dfe44ee71ffabf806261
#
_entry.id   bafe8c31ca71dfe44ee71ffabf806261
#
_cell.length_a   1.000
_cell.length_b   1.000
_cell.length_c   1.000
_cell.angle_alpha   90.00
_cell.angle_beta   90.00
_cell.angle_gamma   90.00
#
_symmetry.space_group_name_H-M   'P 1'
#
loop_
_entity.id
_entity.type
_entity.pdbx_description
1 polymer ?
#
loop_
_entity_poly.entity_id
_entity_poly.type
_entity_poly.pdbx_seq_one_letter_code
_entity_poly.pdbx_strand_id
1 'polypeptide(L)'
;TDQLMKEVRAYGILEVSLEQYQIVCNSIVRFAQSSQVDSYSPELMDSYKDNLDTRCSSGEICKEYHRFQLRVMRMLSSLAESGIVDFTSTKSHPLKYIVSDETSSLVEIILNSYPISNATKKDLRAPTRHFLWYAEQFGIKPQRIDDTIVMSFLIDEVLVSNSGSTGRTLRCVKYATEYLRAHGNDCLHRDYTLLKLKNNHRRIIPAYSEEEISGIAQAADTDSTIGKRDLAIILVAYCTGLRGIDIIGIKLSDIDWHNHKVSVVQSKTHTPIVSELNGATLNALADYILDWRPKCDIPEVFVTVSKTVKGIWQYD
;
A
#
# COMPACT_ATOMS: atom_id res chain seq x y z
N THR A 1 -13.51 -23.69 -12.01
CA THR A 1 -12.74 -23.04 -10.90
C THR A 1 -11.34 -23.65 -10.74
N ASP A 2 -11.21 -25.00 -10.76
CA ASP A 2 -9.90 -25.68 -10.54
C ASP A 2 -8.85 -25.32 -11.58
N GLN A 3 -9.26 -25.18 -12.85
CA GLN A 3 -8.36 -24.71 -13.91
C GLN A 3 -7.88 -23.28 -13.64
N LEU A 4 -8.77 -22.37 -13.21
CA LEU A 4 -8.39 -21.02 -12.84
C LEU A 4 -7.36 -21.03 -11.71
N MET A 5 -7.55 -21.83 -10.67
CA MET A 5 -6.61 -21.93 -9.56
C MET A 5 -5.22 -22.44 -9.98
N LYS A 6 -5.16 -23.34 -10.97
CA LYS A 6 -3.88 -23.78 -11.57
C LYS A 6 -3.17 -22.64 -12.30
N GLU A 7 -3.91 -21.90 -13.14
CA GLU A 7 -3.36 -20.76 -13.89
C GLU A 7 -2.90 -19.62 -12.96
N VAL A 8 -3.70 -19.30 -11.93
CA VAL A 8 -3.35 -18.25 -10.93
C VAL A 8 -2.08 -18.62 -10.16
N ARG A 9 -1.91 -19.91 -9.81
CA ARG A 9 -0.69 -20.41 -9.16
C ARG A 9 0.52 -20.37 -10.11
N ALA A 10 0.33 -20.80 -11.36
CA ALA A 10 1.38 -20.77 -12.37
C ALA A 10 1.84 -19.36 -12.74
N TYR A 11 0.95 -18.37 -12.63
CA TYR A 11 1.26 -16.96 -12.83
C TYR A 11 2.13 -16.35 -11.71
N GLY A 12 2.31 -17.07 -10.59
CA GLY A 12 3.17 -16.64 -9.48
C GLY A 12 2.46 -15.76 -8.43
N ILE A 13 1.15 -15.88 -8.29
CA ILE A 13 0.40 -15.26 -7.20
C ILE A 13 0.83 -15.91 -5.87
N LEU A 14 1.06 -15.07 -4.84
CA LEU A 14 1.48 -15.54 -3.52
C LEU A 14 0.44 -16.48 -2.89
N GLU A 15 0.91 -17.50 -2.20
CA GLU A 15 0.08 -18.55 -1.56
C GLU A 15 -1.03 -17.95 -0.68
N VAL A 16 -0.70 -16.94 0.13
CA VAL A 16 -1.68 -16.20 0.98
C VAL A 16 -2.82 -15.59 0.15
N SER A 17 -2.54 -15.16 -1.07
CA SER A 17 -3.56 -14.60 -1.97
C SER A 17 -4.38 -15.69 -2.64
N LEU A 18 -3.83 -16.89 -2.86
CA LEU A 18 -4.54 -18.01 -3.51
C LEU A 18 -5.78 -18.45 -2.73
N GLU A 19 -5.73 -18.41 -1.41
CA GLU A 19 -6.90 -18.70 -0.56
C GLU A 19 -8.05 -17.75 -0.84
N GLN A 20 -7.76 -16.47 -1.03
CA GLN A 20 -8.79 -15.46 -1.35
C GLN A 20 -9.44 -15.75 -2.72
N TYR A 21 -8.64 -16.15 -3.73
CA TYR A 21 -9.18 -16.58 -5.02
C TYR A 21 -10.07 -17.81 -4.87
N GLN A 22 -9.65 -18.79 -4.07
CA GLN A 22 -10.44 -20.00 -3.82
C GLN A 22 -11.76 -19.69 -3.12
N ILE A 23 -11.78 -18.74 -2.17
CA ILE A 23 -12.99 -18.29 -1.49
C ILE A 23 -13.99 -17.73 -2.50
N VAL A 24 -13.53 -16.87 -3.41
CA VAL A 24 -14.39 -16.27 -4.43
C VAL A 24 -14.88 -17.33 -5.41
N CYS A 25 -14.01 -18.23 -5.88
CA CYS A 25 -14.41 -19.35 -6.71
C CYS A 25 -15.52 -20.21 -6.05
N ASN A 26 -15.34 -20.53 -4.77
CA ASN A 26 -16.35 -21.26 -4.00
C ASN A 26 -17.66 -20.47 -3.85
N SER A 27 -17.58 -19.15 -3.73
CA SER A 27 -18.77 -18.28 -3.68
C SER A 27 -19.56 -18.33 -4.99
N ILE A 28 -18.87 -18.26 -6.13
CA ILE A 28 -19.48 -18.40 -7.47
C ILE A 28 -20.13 -19.77 -7.64
N VAL A 29 -19.45 -20.85 -7.24
CA VAL A 29 -20.01 -22.21 -7.31
C VAL A 29 -21.27 -22.34 -6.45
N ARG A 30 -21.27 -21.83 -5.24
CA ARG A 30 -22.48 -21.85 -4.37
C ARG A 30 -23.62 -21.07 -4.98
N PHE A 31 -23.34 -19.92 -5.58
CA PHE A 31 -24.36 -19.13 -6.28
C PHE A 31 -24.95 -19.88 -7.46
N ALA A 32 -24.10 -20.54 -8.29
CA ALA A 32 -24.55 -21.37 -9.39
C ALA A 32 -25.46 -22.51 -8.91
N GLN A 33 -25.04 -23.21 -7.84
CA GLN A 33 -25.83 -24.29 -7.23
C GLN A 33 -27.20 -23.78 -6.72
N SER A 34 -27.24 -22.61 -6.08
CA SER A 34 -28.51 -22.01 -5.61
C SER A 34 -29.41 -21.59 -6.77
N SER A 35 -28.84 -21.28 -7.91
CA SER A 35 -29.55 -20.93 -9.15
C SER A 35 -29.85 -22.15 -10.02
N GLN A 36 -29.52 -23.38 -9.56
CA GLN A 36 -29.68 -24.64 -10.30
C GLN A 36 -28.99 -24.65 -11.66
N VAL A 37 -27.82 -24.02 -11.74
CA VAL A 37 -26.98 -23.96 -12.96
C VAL A 37 -25.72 -24.79 -12.74
N ASP A 38 -25.53 -25.84 -13.54
CA ASP A 38 -24.40 -26.78 -13.39
C ASP A 38 -23.18 -26.43 -14.22
N SER A 39 -23.28 -25.44 -15.11
CA SER A 39 -22.20 -25.05 -16.01
C SER A 39 -22.07 -23.54 -16.11
N TYR A 40 -20.91 -23.07 -16.60
CA TYR A 40 -20.71 -21.66 -16.89
C TYR A 40 -21.70 -21.17 -17.96
N SER A 41 -22.29 -20.02 -17.72
CA SER A 41 -22.97 -19.22 -18.72
C SER A 41 -22.76 -17.73 -18.48
N PRO A 42 -22.78 -16.89 -19.53
CA PRO A 42 -22.71 -15.42 -19.36
C PRO A 42 -23.81 -14.88 -18.44
N GLU A 43 -25.04 -15.40 -18.58
CA GLU A 43 -26.21 -14.99 -17.81
C GLU A 43 -26.04 -15.28 -16.30
N LEU A 44 -25.39 -16.41 -15.97
CA LEU A 44 -25.03 -16.72 -14.59
C LEU A 44 -24.06 -15.67 -14.01
N MET A 45 -23.07 -15.27 -14.82
CA MET A 45 -22.08 -14.26 -14.40
C MET A 45 -22.71 -12.88 -14.23
N ASP A 46 -23.62 -12.49 -15.11
CA ASP A 46 -24.38 -11.24 -14.98
C ASP A 46 -25.26 -11.24 -13.74
N SER A 47 -25.99 -12.33 -13.48
CA SER A 47 -26.80 -12.48 -12.27
C SER A 47 -25.96 -12.47 -10.99
N TYR A 48 -24.78 -13.08 -11.01
CA TYR A 48 -23.84 -13.04 -9.89
C TYR A 48 -23.30 -11.63 -9.66
N LYS A 49 -23.00 -10.89 -10.72
CA LYS A 49 -22.58 -9.48 -10.64
C LYS A 49 -23.67 -8.62 -10.00
N ASP A 50 -24.91 -8.75 -10.44
CA ASP A 50 -26.03 -7.99 -9.87
C ASP A 50 -26.24 -8.28 -8.38
N ASN A 51 -26.04 -9.54 -7.96
CA ASN A 51 -26.04 -9.92 -6.55
C ASN A 51 -24.89 -9.22 -5.79
N LEU A 52 -23.68 -9.18 -6.35
CA LEU A 52 -22.55 -8.50 -5.74
C LEU A 52 -22.79 -6.98 -5.62
N ASP A 53 -23.34 -6.35 -6.66
CA ASP A 53 -23.65 -4.93 -6.68
C ASP A 53 -24.70 -4.58 -5.60
N THR A 54 -25.70 -5.43 -5.41
CA THR A 54 -26.72 -5.30 -4.36
C THR A 54 -26.10 -5.41 -2.97
N ARG A 55 -25.25 -6.41 -2.72
CA ARG A 55 -24.57 -6.63 -1.44
C ARG A 55 -23.57 -5.53 -1.10
N CYS A 56 -22.92 -4.97 -2.11
CA CYS A 56 -22.05 -3.81 -1.93
C CYS A 56 -22.83 -2.55 -1.59
N SER A 57 -23.97 -2.33 -2.25
CA SER A 57 -24.85 -1.18 -2.02
C SER A 57 -25.54 -1.22 -0.65
N SER A 58 -25.87 -2.41 -0.14
CA SER A 58 -26.41 -2.62 1.21
C SER A 58 -25.36 -2.53 2.31
N GLY A 59 -24.05 -2.46 1.97
CA GLY A 59 -22.97 -2.45 2.94
C GLY A 59 -22.61 -3.83 3.51
N GLU A 60 -23.17 -4.92 2.99
CA GLU A 60 -22.84 -6.29 3.42
C GLU A 60 -21.40 -6.67 3.07
N ILE A 61 -20.89 -6.16 1.95
CA ILE A 61 -19.51 -6.32 1.52
C ILE A 61 -18.85 -4.95 1.26
N CYS A 62 -17.58 -4.81 1.60
CA CYS A 62 -16.84 -3.58 1.32
C CYS A 62 -16.50 -3.44 -0.17
N LYS A 63 -16.26 -2.20 -0.62
CA LYS A 63 -15.96 -1.87 -2.03
C LYS A 63 -14.71 -2.59 -2.56
N GLU A 64 -13.71 -2.81 -1.71
CA GLU A 64 -12.48 -3.51 -2.06
C GLU A 64 -12.74 -4.98 -2.36
N TYR A 65 -13.50 -5.65 -1.50
CA TYR A 65 -13.87 -7.05 -1.68
C TYR A 65 -14.80 -7.24 -2.89
N HIS A 66 -15.77 -6.33 -3.10
CA HIS A 66 -16.59 -6.30 -4.30
C HIS A 66 -15.74 -6.25 -5.58
N ARG A 67 -14.77 -5.33 -5.67
CA ARG A 67 -13.85 -5.22 -6.81
C ARG A 67 -13.03 -6.48 -7.02
N PHE A 68 -12.59 -7.10 -5.93
CA PHE A 68 -11.84 -8.34 -6.00
C PHE A 68 -12.69 -9.48 -6.55
N GLN A 69 -13.94 -9.64 -6.10
CA GLN A 69 -14.87 -10.65 -6.64
C GLN A 69 -15.14 -10.44 -8.13
N LEU A 70 -15.39 -9.18 -8.56
CA LEU A 70 -15.56 -8.86 -9.98
C LEU A 70 -14.33 -9.18 -10.84
N ARG A 71 -13.14 -9.06 -10.26
CA ARG A 71 -11.91 -9.46 -10.93
C ARG A 71 -11.85 -10.96 -11.16
N VAL A 72 -12.07 -11.76 -10.12
CA VAL A 72 -12.04 -13.22 -10.22
C VAL A 72 -13.13 -13.72 -11.16
N MET A 73 -14.32 -13.12 -11.11
CA MET A 73 -15.41 -13.41 -12.03
C MET A 73 -14.98 -13.21 -13.51
N ARG A 74 -14.36 -12.06 -13.84
CA ARG A 74 -13.84 -11.80 -15.20
C ARG A 74 -12.75 -12.77 -15.64
N MET A 75 -11.88 -13.17 -14.72
CA MET A 75 -10.86 -14.18 -15.00
C MET A 75 -11.50 -15.55 -15.32
N LEU A 76 -12.57 -15.92 -14.61
CA LEU A 76 -13.33 -17.14 -14.91
C LEU A 76 -14.04 -17.04 -16.25
N SER A 77 -14.67 -15.90 -16.57
CA SER A 77 -15.33 -15.67 -17.86
C SER A 77 -14.33 -15.77 -19.01
N SER A 78 -13.20 -15.10 -18.90
CA SER A 78 -12.12 -15.15 -19.90
C SER A 78 -11.61 -16.60 -20.12
N LEU A 79 -11.39 -17.35 -19.04
CA LEU A 79 -10.98 -18.75 -19.12
C LEU A 79 -12.04 -19.62 -19.79
N ALA A 80 -13.32 -19.40 -19.48
CA ALA A 80 -14.43 -20.18 -20.04
C ALA A 80 -14.63 -19.88 -21.54
N GLU A 81 -14.48 -18.64 -21.96
CA GLU A 81 -14.74 -18.18 -23.33
C GLU A 81 -13.55 -18.40 -24.28
N SER A 82 -12.33 -18.16 -23.82
CA SER A 82 -11.13 -18.19 -24.65
C SER A 82 -10.13 -19.28 -24.29
N GLY A 83 -10.33 -19.99 -23.18
CA GLY A 83 -9.36 -20.94 -22.64
C GLY A 83 -8.12 -20.30 -21.99
N ILE A 84 -8.05 -18.97 -21.94
CA ILE A 84 -6.91 -18.21 -21.42
C ILE A 84 -7.40 -17.29 -20.31
N VAL A 85 -6.67 -17.26 -19.17
CA VAL A 85 -6.98 -16.35 -18.08
C VAL A 85 -6.46 -14.96 -18.39
N ASP A 86 -7.35 -13.98 -18.41
CA ASP A 86 -6.98 -12.57 -18.53
C ASP A 86 -6.52 -12.00 -17.17
N PHE A 87 -5.21 -11.94 -16.95
CA PHE A 87 -4.60 -11.31 -15.79
C PHE A 87 -4.52 -9.77 -15.90
N THR A 88 -4.77 -9.18 -17.08
CA THR A 88 -4.64 -7.73 -17.31
C THR A 88 -5.78 -6.93 -16.67
N SER A 89 -6.90 -7.58 -16.39
CA SER A 89 -8.07 -6.94 -15.74
C SER A 89 -7.80 -6.56 -14.28
N THR A 90 -6.61 -6.84 -13.76
CA THR A 90 -6.14 -6.19 -12.55
C THR A 90 -5.88 -4.75 -12.94
N LYS A 91 -6.69 -3.82 -12.46
CA LYS A 91 -6.42 -2.40 -12.62
C LYS A 91 -5.01 -2.06 -12.14
N SER A 92 -4.02 -2.25 -13.00
CA SER A 92 -3.01 -1.23 -13.11
C SER A 92 -3.81 -0.02 -13.57
N HIS A 93 -3.90 1.04 -12.77
CA HIS A 93 -4.23 2.35 -13.35
C HIS A 93 -3.34 2.46 -14.57
N PRO A 94 -3.89 2.73 -15.77
CA PRO A 94 -3.05 2.86 -16.95
C PRO A 94 -1.91 3.78 -16.55
N LEU A 95 -0.69 3.34 -16.78
CA LEU A 95 0.48 4.12 -16.40
C LEU A 95 0.26 5.51 -17.00
N LYS A 96 0.12 6.52 -16.15
CA LYS A 96 -0.18 7.89 -16.59
C LYS A 96 0.85 8.38 -17.60
N TYR A 97 2.08 7.87 -17.49
CA TYR A 97 3.22 8.19 -18.32
C TYR A 97 3.72 6.93 -19.00
N ILE A 98 3.30 6.69 -20.24
CA ILE A 98 3.73 5.57 -21.06
C ILE A 98 5.04 5.95 -21.73
N VAL A 99 6.11 5.26 -21.43
CA VAL A 99 7.46 5.43 -21.97
C VAL A 99 7.88 4.19 -22.75
N SER A 100 8.92 4.31 -23.56
CA SER A 100 9.55 3.18 -24.24
C SER A 100 10.10 2.15 -23.23
N ASP A 101 10.30 0.90 -23.66
CA ASP A 101 10.88 -0.15 -22.82
C ASP A 101 12.30 0.21 -22.38
N GLU A 102 13.07 0.86 -23.25
CA GLU A 102 14.41 1.38 -22.94
C GLU A 102 14.35 2.38 -21.78
N THR A 103 13.45 3.36 -21.85
CA THR A 103 13.27 4.38 -20.80
C THR A 103 12.69 3.77 -19.52
N SER A 104 11.80 2.79 -19.64
CA SER A 104 11.28 2.07 -18.47
C SER A 104 12.39 1.34 -17.72
N SER A 105 13.30 0.69 -18.43
CA SER A 105 14.49 0.04 -17.87
C SER A 105 15.43 1.06 -17.23
N LEU A 106 15.64 2.19 -17.88
CA LEU A 106 16.49 3.28 -17.38
C LEU A 106 15.94 3.86 -16.05
N VAL A 107 14.63 3.98 -15.87
CA VAL A 107 14.03 4.39 -14.57
C VAL A 107 14.51 3.48 -13.44
N GLU A 108 14.46 2.16 -13.64
CA GLU A 108 14.89 1.21 -12.60
C GLU A 108 16.42 1.29 -12.36
N ILE A 109 17.20 1.45 -13.41
CA ILE A 109 18.65 1.61 -13.31
C ILE A 109 19.01 2.87 -12.49
N ILE A 110 18.40 4.02 -12.82
CA ILE A 110 18.60 5.28 -12.09
C ILE A 110 18.28 5.08 -10.60
N LEU A 111 17.13 4.53 -10.27
CA LEU A 111 16.70 4.37 -8.89
C LEU A 111 17.57 3.36 -8.11
N ASN A 112 18.12 2.35 -8.79
CA ASN A 112 19.02 1.37 -8.19
C ASN A 112 20.45 1.87 -8.00
N SER A 113 20.85 2.93 -8.69
CA SER A 113 22.17 3.55 -8.55
C SER A 113 22.34 4.33 -7.24
N TYR A 114 21.25 4.58 -6.50
CA TYR A 114 21.27 5.33 -5.25
C TYR A 114 20.99 4.44 -4.02
N PRO A 115 21.68 4.68 -2.89
CA PRO A 115 21.49 3.92 -1.65
C PRO A 115 20.23 4.38 -0.92
N ILE A 116 19.07 4.15 -1.52
CA ILE A 116 17.74 4.49 -0.98
C ILE A 116 16.92 3.23 -0.72
N SER A 117 16.04 3.29 0.28
CA SER A 117 15.17 2.16 0.64
C SER A 117 14.21 1.77 -0.50
N ASN A 118 13.77 0.52 -0.51
CA ASN A 118 12.80 0.03 -1.49
C ASN A 118 11.48 0.83 -1.47
N ALA A 119 11.04 1.26 -0.29
CA ALA A 119 9.88 2.14 -0.15
C ALA A 119 10.11 3.48 -0.86
N THR A 120 11.29 4.09 -0.69
CA THR A 120 11.65 5.32 -1.39
C THR A 120 11.75 5.11 -2.89
N LYS A 121 12.32 3.99 -3.37
CA LYS A 121 12.35 3.66 -4.81
C LYS A 121 10.94 3.57 -5.39
N LYS A 122 10.02 2.91 -4.69
CA LYS A 122 8.62 2.80 -5.08
C LYS A 122 7.96 4.18 -5.22
N ASP A 123 8.22 5.09 -4.27
CA ASP A 123 7.68 6.45 -4.27
C ASP A 123 8.27 7.32 -5.40
N LEU A 124 9.53 7.11 -5.77
CA LEU A 124 10.21 7.90 -6.78
C LEU A 124 10.02 7.38 -8.22
N ARG A 125 9.56 6.14 -8.40
CA ARG A 125 9.41 5.51 -9.71
C ARG A 125 8.50 6.30 -10.65
N ALA A 126 7.30 6.66 -10.21
CA ALA A 126 6.36 7.42 -11.04
C ALA A 126 6.85 8.83 -11.40
N PRO A 127 7.39 9.64 -10.48
CA PRO A 127 7.97 10.94 -10.84
C PRO A 127 9.19 10.85 -11.74
N THR A 128 10.08 9.84 -11.59
CA THR A 128 11.21 9.64 -12.49
C THR A 128 10.74 9.30 -13.90
N ARG A 129 9.74 8.42 -14.01
CA ARG A 129 9.09 8.09 -15.28
C ARG A 129 8.45 9.31 -15.91
N HIS A 130 7.79 10.16 -15.14
CA HIS A 130 7.17 11.40 -15.62
C HIS A 130 8.21 12.34 -16.27
N PHE A 131 9.34 12.55 -15.62
CA PHE A 131 10.41 13.38 -16.17
C PHE A 131 10.96 12.83 -17.48
N LEU A 132 11.26 11.55 -17.57
CA LEU A 132 11.78 10.93 -18.79
C LEU A 132 10.72 10.87 -19.89
N TRP A 133 9.47 10.61 -19.54
CA TRP A 133 8.32 10.69 -20.45
C TRP A 133 8.19 12.08 -21.07
N TYR A 134 8.35 13.14 -20.27
CA TYR A 134 8.29 14.51 -20.76
C TYR A 134 9.32 14.75 -21.87
N ALA A 135 10.56 14.31 -21.70
CA ALA A 135 11.58 14.41 -22.75
C ALA A 135 11.21 13.62 -24.03
N GLU A 136 10.64 12.42 -23.88
CA GLU A 136 10.18 11.59 -25.02
C GLU A 136 9.06 12.26 -25.82
N GLN A 137 8.21 13.10 -25.22
CA GLN A 137 7.18 13.83 -25.96
C GLN A 137 7.77 14.79 -26.99
N PHE A 138 9.00 15.25 -26.80
CA PHE A 138 9.75 16.08 -27.76
C PHE A 138 10.69 15.25 -28.65
N GLY A 139 10.58 13.92 -28.63
CA GLY A 139 11.48 13.03 -29.38
C GLY A 139 12.92 13.01 -28.88
N ILE A 140 13.16 13.46 -27.64
CA ILE A 140 14.50 13.56 -27.06
C ILE A 140 14.82 12.29 -26.31
N LYS A 141 15.91 11.62 -26.71
CA LYS A 141 16.42 10.45 -25.99
C LYS A 141 17.05 10.86 -24.66
N PRO A 142 17.02 10.00 -23.63
CA PRO A 142 17.58 10.31 -22.31
C PRO A 142 19.04 10.84 -22.36
N GLN A 143 19.86 10.28 -23.25
CA GLN A 143 21.27 10.69 -23.42
C GLN A 143 21.45 12.10 -24.05
N ARG A 144 20.36 12.71 -24.55
CA ARG A 144 20.35 14.03 -25.19
C ARG A 144 19.48 15.05 -24.44
N ILE A 145 19.00 14.69 -23.26
CA ILE A 145 18.30 15.64 -22.39
C ILE A 145 19.29 16.77 -22.05
N ASP A 146 18.88 17.99 -22.33
CA ASP A 146 19.66 19.20 -22.04
C ASP A 146 19.04 20.04 -20.93
N ASP A 147 19.72 21.12 -20.56
CA ASP A 147 19.24 22.04 -19.53
C ASP A 147 17.90 22.71 -19.90
N THR A 148 17.60 22.85 -21.19
CA THR A 148 16.34 23.45 -21.66
C THR A 148 15.17 22.55 -21.32
N ILE A 149 15.25 21.25 -21.63
CA ILE A 149 14.22 20.26 -21.32
C ILE A 149 14.02 20.13 -19.80
N VAL A 150 15.09 20.13 -19.01
CA VAL A 150 14.97 20.08 -17.54
C VAL A 150 14.22 21.31 -17.03
N MET A 151 14.58 22.49 -17.51
CA MET A 151 13.94 23.74 -17.07
C MET A 151 12.47 23.82 -17.53
N SER A 152 12.16 23.43 -18.77
CA SER A 152 10.78 23.37 -19.25
C SER A 152 9.94 22.42 -18.40
N PHE A 153 10.44 21.21 -18.11
CA PHE A 153 9.75 20.27 -17.23
C PHE A 153 9.50 20.87 -15.84
N LEU A 154 10.49 21.55 -15.26
CA LEU A 154 10.34 22.17 -13.95
C LEU A 154 9.30 23.30 -13.96
N ILE A 155 9.23 24.07 -15.02
CA ILE A 155 8.26 25.18 -15.17
C ILE A 155 6.86 24.60 -15.42
N ASP A 156 6.70 23.75 -16.42
CA ASP A 156 5.40 23.31 -16.91
C ASP A 156 4.71 22.32 -15.97
N GLU A 157 5.48 21.40 -15.39
CA GLU A 157 4.95 20.27 -14.64
C GLU A 157 5.12 20.38 -13.14
N VAL A 158 6.16 21.08 -12.67
CA VAL A 158 6.50 21.15 -11.24
C VAL A 158 6.01 22.42 -10.58
N LEU A 159 6.24 23.57 -11.20
CA LEU A 159 5.86 24.87 -10.62
C LEU A 159 4.36 25.15 -10.79
N VAL A 160 3.74 24.69 -11.87
CA VAL A 160 2.29 24.85 -12.10
C VAL A 160 1.48 23.91 -11.24
N SER A 161 2.01 22.70 -10.91
CA SER A 161 1.33 21.80 -10.01
C SER A 161 1.55 22.20 -8.55
N ASN A 162 0.58 22.87 -7.95
CA ASN A 162 0.55 23.18 -6.49
C ASN A 162 0.43 21.92 -5.61
N SER A 163 1.02 20.79 -6.01
CA SER A 163 0.89 19.52 -5.33
C SER A 163 2.00 19.31 -4.31
N GLY A 164 1.67 18.71 -3.16
CA GLY A 164 2.65 18.29 -2.15
C GLY A 164 3.68 17.27 -2.66
N SER A 165 3.61 16.86 -3.94
CA SER A 165 4.54 15.96 -4.62
C SER A 165 5.78 16.66 -5.20
N THR A 166 5.79 18.00 -5.27
CA THR A 166 6.85 18.80 -5.90
C THR A 166 8.25 18.44 -5.40
N GLY A 167 8.41 18.23 -4.10
CA GLY A 167 9.71 17.83 -3.51
C GLY A 167 10.20 16.44 -3.97
N ARG A 168 9.29 15.50 -4.21
CA ARG A 168 9.62 14.17 -4.76
C ARG A 168 10.05 14.28 -6.22
N THR A 169 9.29 15.02 -7.02
CA THR A 169 9.60 15.24 -8.44
C THR A 169 10.96 15.93 -8.61
N LEU A 170 11.26 16.95 -7.79
CA LEU A 170 12.56 17.59 -7.80
C LEU A 170 13.71 16.64 -7.44
N ARG A 171 13.50 15.74 -6.47
CA ARG A 171 14.49 14.71 -6.14
C ARG A 171 14.74 13.77 -7.33
N CYS A 172 13.69 13.40 -8.06
CA CYS A 172 13.81 12.55 -9.24
C CYS A 172 14.60 13.24 -10.37
N VAL A 173 14.33 14.53 -10.60
CA VAL A 173 15.10 15.31 -11.58
C VAL A 173 16.58 15.34 -11.19
N LYS A 174 16.91 15.58 -9.91
CA LYS A 174 18.30 15.53 -9.42
C LYS A 174 18.96 14.17 -9.71
N TYR A 175 18.32 13.08 -9.31
CA TYR A 175 18.87 11.74 -9.53
C TYR A 175 19.03 11.41 -11.00
N ALA A 176 18.01 11.72 -11.82
CA ALA A 176 18.07 11.45 -13.24
C ALA A 176 19.17 12.27 -13.95
N THR A 177 19.26 13.57 -13.68
CA THR A 177 20.28 14.45 -14.34
C THR A 177 21.70 14.11 -13.87
N GLU A 178 21.89 13.80 -12.60
CA GLU A 178 23.18 13.36 -12.05
C GLU A 178 23.61 12.03 -12.69
N TYR A 179 22.71 11.05 -12.73
CA TYR A 179 22.97 9.76 -13.35
C TYR A 179 23.32 9.90 -14.84
N LEU A 180 22.50 10.63 -15.60
CA LEU A 180 22.70 10.83 -17.04
C LEU A 180 24.03 11.51 -17.33
N ARG A 181 24.40 12.54 -16.56
CA ARG A 181 25.72 13.20 -16.68
C ARG A 181 26.86 12.26 -16.44
N ALA A 182 26.78 11.44 -15.40
CA ALA A 182 27.81 10.45 -15.06
C ALA A 182 27.93 9.35 -16.14
N HIS A 183 26.93 9.18 -16.99
CA HIS A 183 26.87 8.14 -18.03
C HIS A 183 26.87 8.71 -19.46
N GLY A 184 27.58 9.83 -19.66
CA GLY A 184 27.89 10.34 -20.99
C GLY A 184 26.87 11.29 -21.59
N ASN A 185 25.98 11.89 -20.82
CA ASN A 185 25.16 13.00 -21.28
C ASN A 185 25.93 14.31 -21.11
N ASP A 186 26.56 14.78 -22.19
CA ASP A 186 27.34 16.03 -22.23
C ASP A 186 26.48 17.28 -22.46
N CYS A 187 25.15 17.13 -22.58
CA CYS A 187 24.23 18.26 -22.80
C CYS A 187 23.75 18.90 -21.49
N LEU A 188 24.01 18.26 -20.34
CA LEU A 188 23.62 18.73 -19.01
C LEU A 188 24.80 19.52 -18.38
N HIS A 189 24.73 20.83 -18.42
CA HIS A 189 25.78 21.72 -17.89
C HIS A 189 25.47 22.23 -16.47
N ARG A 190 24.20 22.28 -16.09
CA ARG A 190 23.78 22.79 -14.77
C ARG A 190 23.80 21.70 -13.70
N ASP A 191 24.18 22.09 -12.49
CA ASP A 191 24.07 21.23 -11.32
C ASP A 191 22.69 21.38 -10.66
N TYR A 192 21.84 20.39 -10.87
CA TYR A 192 20.48 20.34 -10.31
C TYR A 192 20.44 19.82 -8.88
N THR A 193 21.56 19.35 -8.32
CA THR A 193 21.62 18.90 -6.92
C THR A 193 21.41 20.04 -5.94
N LEU A 194 21.74 21.26 -6.37
CA LEU A 194 21.62 22.49 -5.58
C LEU A 194 20.21 23.09 -5.59
N LEU A 195 19.30 22.59 -6.43
CA LEU A 195 17.94 23.08 -6.48
C LEU A 195 17.24 22.87 -5.13
N LYS A 196 16.71 23.96 -4.58
CA LYS A 196 15.90 23.94 -3.37
C LYS A 196 14.56 24.62 -3.65
N LEU A 197 13.48 23.96 -3.30
CA LEU A 197 12.17 24.61 -3.29
C LEU A 197 12.05 25.39 -1.99
N LYS A 198 11.70 26.66 -2.09
CA LYS A 198 11.34 27.46 -0.93
C LYS A 198 9.97 26.97 -0.43
N ASN A 199 9.97 26.19 0.62
CA ASN A 199 8.74 25.67 1.22
C ASN A 199 8.12 26.78 2.06
N ASN A 200 7.21 27.57 1.45
CA ASN A 200 6.66 28.76 2.07
C ASN A 200 5.51 28.49 3.08
N HIS A 201 4.97 27.26 3.11
CA HIS A 201 3.82 26.95 3.95
C HIS A 201 3.93 25.56 4.59
N ARG A 202 4.61 25.48 5.74
CA ARG A 202 4.35 24.37 6.65
C ARG A 202 2.99 24.65 7.32
N ARG A 203 1.94 23.95 6.90
CA ARG A 203 0.71 23.91 7.68
C ARG A 203 1.05 23.32 9.05
N ILE A 204 0.82 24.10 10.09
CA ILE A 204 0.79 23.57 11.44
C ILE A 204 -0.50 22.78 11.55
N ILE A 205 -0.37 21.46 11.66
CA ILE A 205 -1.51 20.57 11.90
C ILE A 205 -1.75 20.66 13.41
N PRO A 206 -2.95 21.10 13.87
CA PRO A 206 -3.25 21.15 15.29
C PRO A 206 -3.19 19.72 15.86
N ALA A 207 -2.72 19.59 17.09
CA ALA A 207 -2.82 18.33 17.82
C ALA A 207 -4.29 18.04 18.15
N TYR A 208 -4.65 16.77 18.24
CA TYR A 208 -5.97 16.38 18.74
C TYR A 208 -6.15 16.82 20.18
N SER A 209 -7.35 17.28 20.54
CA SER A 209 -7.71 17.57 21.91
C SER A 209 -7.92 16.28 22.72
N GLU A 210 -7.94 16.39 24.05
CA GLU A 210 -8.22 15.24 24.92
C GLU A 210 -9.62 14.67 24.69
N GLU A 211 -10.59 15.54 24.38
CA GLU A 211 -11.96 15.15 24.06
C GLU A 211 -12.04 14.39 22.74
N GLU A 212 -11.30 14.83 21.71
CA GLU A 212 -11.22 14.14 20.43
C GLU A 212 -10.58 12.75 20.59
N ILE A 213 -9.49 12.63 21.35
CA ILE A 213 -8.84 11.34 21.64
C ILE A 213 -9.77 10.43 22.44
N SER A 214 -10.47 10.97 23.45
CA SER A 214 -11.45 10.22 24.22
C SER A 214 -12.59 9.72 23.32
N GLY A 215 -13.10 10.56 22.42
CA GLY A 215 -14.12 10.17 21.45
C GLY A 215 -13.65 9.06 20.50
N ILE A 216 -12.42 9.15 20.01
CA ILE A 216 -11.82 8.10 19.16
C ILE A 216 -11.69 6.79 19.95
N ALA A 217 -11.21 6.84 21.18
CA ALA A 217 -11.05 5.67 22.04
C ALA A 217 -12.41 5.00 22.36
N GLN A 218 -13.44 5.80 22.62
CA GLN A 218 -14.81 5.31 22.88
C GLN A 218 -15.49 4.70 21.64
N ALA A 219 -15.08 5.12 20.43
CA ALA A 219 -15.59 4.55 19.19
C ALA A 219 -15.00 3.16 18.86
N ALA A 220 -13.97 2.71 19.59
CA ALA A 220 -13.42 1.37 19.41
C ALA A 220 -14.43 0.32 19.91
N ASP A 221 -14.67 -0.72 19.09
CA ASP A 221 -15.51 -1.85 19.47
C ASP A 221 -14.79 -2.72 20.51
N THR A 222 -15.06 -2.45 21.79
CA THR A 222 -14.40 -3.15 22.91
C THR A 222 -14.91 -4.58 23.15
N ASP A 223 -15.87 -5.06 22.36
CA ASP A 223 -16.41 -6.42 22.44
C ASP A 223 -15.80 -7.35 21.37
N SER A 224 -14.76 -6.88 20.69
CA SER A 224 -14.04 -7.64 19.67
C SER A 224 -12.52 -7.60 19.84
N THR A 225 -11.85 -8.66 19.41
CA THR A 225 -10.36 -8.74 19.39
C THR A 225 -9.74 -7.56 18.61
N ILE A 226 -10.35 -7.20 17.48
CA ILE A 226 -9.88 -6.09 16.66
C ILE A 226 -10.03 -4.77 17.39
N GLY A 227 -11.19 -4.51 17.98
CA GLY A 227 -11.45 -3.27 18.69
C GLY A 227 -10.58 -3.10 19.93
N LYS A 228 -10.34 -4.17 20.72
CA LYS A 228 -9.41 -4.14 21.85
C LYS A 228 -7.97 -3.85 21.41
N ARG A 229 -7.53 -4.50 20.33
CA ARG A 229 -6.22 -4.22 19.71
C ARG A 229 -6.12 -2.76 19.27
N ASP A 230 -7.12 -2.27 18.55
CA ASP A 230 -7.11 -0.94 17.97
C ASP A 230 -7.16 0.14 19.07
N LEU A 231 -7.92 -0.09 20.14
CA LEU A 231 -7.89 0.76 21.34
C LEU A 231 -6.49 0.85 21.96
N ALA A 232 -5.83 -0.30 22.14
CA ALA A 232 -4.47 -0.32 22.68
C ALA A 232 -3.47 0.42 21.75
N ILE A 233 -3.58 0.24 20.43
CA ILE A 233 -2.78 0.98 19.43
C ILE A 233 -2.99 2.49 19.54
N ILE A 234 -4.25 2.95 19.63
CA ILE A 234 -4.61 4.37 19.74
C ILE A 234 -4.00 4.99 21.00
N LEU A 235 -4.14 4.30 22.13
CA LEU A 235 -3.62 4.81 23.41
C LEU A 235 -2.08 4.81 23.44
N VAL A 236 -1.42 3.79 22.88
CA VAL A 236 0.04 3.79 22.71
C VAL A 236 0.48 4.93 21.82
N ALA A 237 -0.19 5.15 20.68
CA ALA A 237 0.13 6.24 19.76
C ALA A 237 0.01 7.62 20.45
N TYR A 238 -1.08 7.83 21.18
CA TYR A 238 -1.31 9.08 21.91
C TYR A 238 -0.29 9.32 23.02
N CYS A 239 -0.02 8.29 23.82
CA CYS A 239 0.88 8.38 24.96
C CYS A 239 2.35 8.59 24.56
N THR A 240 2.79 7.93 23.48
CA THR A 240 4.22 7.88 23.12
C THR A 240 4.61 8.77 21.92
N GLY A 241 3.67 9.16 21.07
CA GLY A 241 3.93 9.85 19.82
C GLY A 241 4.77 9.02 18.81
N LEU A 242 4.89 7.71 19.00
CA LEU A 242 5.60 6.82 18.09
C LEU A 242 4.92 6.77 16.71
N ARG A 243 5.71 6.50 15.68
CA ARG A 243 5.16 6.26 14.33
C ARG A 243 4.41 4.94 14.28
N GLY A 244 3.39 4.85 13.42
CA GLY A 244 2.61 3.61 13.26
C GLY A 244 3.47 2.37 13.02
N ILE A 245 4.52 2.47 12.16
CA ILE A 245 5.44 1.37 11.91
C ILE A 245 6.22 0.93 13.16
N ASP A 246 6.56 1.88 14.03
CA ASP A 246 7.30 1.61 15.27
C ASP A 246 6.35 0.99 16.31
N ILE A 247 5.07 1.41 16.35
CA ILE A 247 4.04 0.85 17.24
C ILE A 247 3.74 -0.60 16.90
N ILE A 248 3.48 -0.91 15.63
CA ILE A 248 3.18 -2.29 15.21
C ILE A 248 4.37 -3.23 15.37
N GLY A 249 5.60 -2.70 15.43
CA GLY A 249 6.83 -3.45 15.67
C GLY A 249 7.17 -3.64 17.16
N ILE A 250 6.35 -3.14 18.10
CA ILE A 250 6.58 -3.34 19.54
C ILE A 250 6.44 -4.83 19.87
N LYS A 251 7.44 -5.38 20.52
CA LYS A 251 7.44 -6.77 21.02
C LYS A 251 6.97 -6.86 22.46
N LEU A 252 6.49 -8.02 22.87
CA LEU A 252 6.11 -8.28 24.25
C LEU A 252 7.26 -8.00 25.23
N SER A 253 8.49 -8.29 24.82
CA SER A 253 9.72 -8.04 25.59
C SER A 253 10.10 -6.55 25.72
N ASP A 254 9.55 -5.68 24.88
CA ASP A 254 9.90 -4.26 24.84
C ASP A 254 9.14 -3.44 25.89
N ILE A 255 8.13 -4.08 26.54
CA ILE A 255 7.30 -3.45 27.55
C ILE A 255 7.86 -3.77 28.94
N ASP A 256 8.31 -2.75 29.64
CA ASP A 256 8.67 -2.83 31.06
C ASP A 256 7.43 -2.45 31.90
N TRP A 257 6.70 -3.48 32.30
CA TRP A 257 5.48 -3.34 33.11
C TRP A 257 5.74 -2.75 34.49
N HIS A 258 6.92 -3.02 35.08
CA HIS A 258 7.27 -2.55 36.41
C HIS A 258 7.58 -1.06 36.43
N ASN A 259 8.33 -0.59 35.42
CA ASN A 259 8.72 0.82 35.32
C ASN A 259 7.80 1.63 34.39
N HIS A 260 6.72 1.00 33.89
CA HIS A 260 5.72 1.65 33.01
C HIS A 260 6.35 2.27 31.73
N LYS A 261 7.24 1.53 31.07
CA LYS A 261 7.97 2.03 29.89
C LYS A 261 7.88 1.08 28.72
N VAL A 262 8.05 1.62 27.54
CA VAL A 262 8.26 0.86 26.31
C VAL A 262 9.56 1.32 25.65
N SER A 263 10.39 0.37 25.20
CA SER A 263 11.67 0.63 24.54
C SER A 263 11.61 0.15 23.12
N VAL A 264 11.80 1.05 22.14
CA VAL A 264 11.77 0.73 20.71
C VAL A 264 12.95 1.34 19.97
N VAL A 265 13.43 0.65 18.93
CA VAL A 265 14.36 1.23 17.96
C VAL A 265 13.55 1.70 16.76
N GLN A 266 13.55 3.00 16.51
CA GLN A 266 12.76 3.57 15.41
C GLN A 266 13.18 3.00 14.05
N SER A 267 12.25 2.47 13.28
CA SER A 267 12.47 1.86 11.98
C SER A 267 13.06 2.82 10.94
N LYS A 268 12.73 4.12 11.03
CA LYS A 268 13.17 5.12 10.05
C LYS A 268 14.55 5.72 10.35
N THR A 269 14.87 5.92 11.63
CA THR A 269 16.08 6.64 12.08
C THR A 269 17.09 5.75 12.77
N HIS A 270 16.71 4.51 13.08
CA HIS A 270 17.48 3.53 13.88
C HIS A 270 17.90 4.07 15.25
N THR A 271 17.14 5.05 15.78
CA THR A 271 17.38 5.65 17.09
C THR A 271 16.59 4.89 18.15
N PRO A 272 17.23 4.44 19.24
CA PRO A 272 16.53 3.88 20.38
C PRO A 272 15.75 4.98 21.12
N ILE A 273 14.51 4.69 21.46
CA ILE A 273 13.63 5.57 22.23
C ILE A 273 13.03 4.76 23.39
N VAL A 274 12.98 5.39 24.56
CA VAL A 274 12.24 4.89 25.72
C VAL A 274 11.12 5.89 26.00
N SER A 275 9.89 5.43 26.02
CA SER A 275 8.72 6.25 26.32
C SER A 275 8.00 5.74 27.55
N GLU A 276 7.45 6.64 28.36
CA GLU A 276 6.59 6.29 29.49
C GLU A 276 5.19 5.92 29.01
N LEU A 277 4.56 4.97 29.68
CA LEU A 277 3.19 4.54 29.45
C LEU A 277 2.33 4.94 30.63
N ASN A 278 1.21 5.64 30.41
CA ASN A 278 0.26 5.96 31.46
C ASN A 278 -0.62 4.75 31.83
N GLY A 279 -1.31 4.83 32.94
CA GLY A 279 -2.13 3.72 33.45
C GLY A 279 -3.24 3.27 32.50
N ALA A 280 -3.87 4.21 31.76
CA ALA A 280 -4.90 3.85 30.78
C ALA A 280 -4.31 3.01 29.63
N THR A 281 -3.14 3.40 29.13
CA THR A 281 -2.42 2.67 28.07
C THR A 281 -1.98 1.29 28.55
N LEU A 282 -1.44 1.18 29.75
CA LEU A 282 -1.02 -0.09 30.34
C LEU A 282 -2.21 -1.05 30.53
N ASN A 283 -3.34 -0.53 31.03
CA ASN A 283 -4.55 -1.33 31.20
C ASN A 283 -5.09 -1.84 29.86
N ALA A 284 -5.12 -1.00 28.83
CA ALA A 284 -5.57 -1.41 27.49
C ALA A 284 -4.61 -2.44 26.86
N LEU A 285 -3.30 -2.29 27.03
CA LEU A 285 -2.30 -3.27 26.61
C LEU A 285 -2.46 -4.59 27.34
N ALA A 286 -2.63 -4.57 28.68
CA ALA A 286 -2.81 -5.77 29.48
C ALA A 286 -4.10 -6.51 29.10
N ASP A 287 -5.22 -5.79 28.98
CA ASP A 287 -6.51 -6.34 28.57
C ASP A 287 -6.39 -7.03 27.20
N TYR A 288 -5.82 -6.31 26.18
CA TYR A 288 -5.60 -6.92 24.87
C TYR A 288 -4.68 -8.15 24.93
N ILE A 289 -3.53 -8.05 25.58
CA ILE A 289 -2.51 -9.12 25.57
C ILE A 289 -3.00 -10.37 26.31
N LEU A 290 -3.67 -10.20 27.44
CA LEU A 290 -4.04 -11.32 28.31
C LEU A 290 -5.31 -12.02 27.84
N ASP A 291 -6.32 -11.25 27.41
CA ASP A 291 -7.67 -11.77 27.19
C ASP A 291 -8.07 -11.84 25.72
N TRP A 292 -7.49 -11.00 24.86
CA TRP A 292 -7.96 -10.84 23.48
C TRP A 292 -6.92 -11.17 22.42
N ARG A 293 -5.63 -11.01 22.73
CA ARG A 293 -4.57 -11.32 21.78
C ARG A 293 -4.59 -12.82 21.47
N PRO A 294 -4.67 -13.19 20.19
CA PRO A 294 -4.59 -14.57 19.78
C PRO A 294 -3.31 -15.26 20.28
N LYS A 295 -3.42 -16.50 20.71
CA LYS A 295 -2.27 -17.31 21.13
C LYS A 295 -1.46 -17.72 19.91
N CYS A 296 -0.28 -17.15 19.75
CA CYS A 296 0.65 -17.41 18.65
C CYS A 296 2.10 -17.17 19.11
N ASP A 297 3.06 -17.69 18.35
CA ASP A 297 4.49 -17.56 18.65
C ASP A 297 5.11 -16.25 18.13
N ILE A 298 4.28 -15.33 17.61
CA ILE A 298 4.70 -14.03 17.11
C ILE A 298 5.12 -13.14 18.30
N PRO A 299 6.35 -12.57 18.30
CA PRO A 299 6.82 -11.79 19.44
C PRO A 299 6.19 -10.39 19.53
N GLU A 300 5.65 -9.87 18.43
CA GLU A 300 5.02 -8.54 18.39
C GLU A 300 3.73 -8.51 19.21
N VAL A 301 3.50 -7.38 19.89
CA VAL A 301 2.29 -7.17 20.70
C VAL A 301 1.04 -7.21 19.81
N PHE A 302 1.07 -6.47 18.71
CA PHE A 302 -0.07 -6.29 17.83
C PHE A 302 0.01 -7.23 16.63
N VAL A 303 -0.91 -8.18 16.57
CA VAL A 303 -0.97 -9.15 15.49
C VAL A 303 -2.18 -8.93 14.61
N THR A 304 -2.03 -9.22 13.32
CA THR A 304 -3.12 -9.18 12.36
C THR A 304 -4.05 -10.36 12.60
N VAL A 305 -5.34 -10.08 12.65
CA VAL A 305 -6.37 -11.10 12.87
C VAL A 305 -7.23 -11.16 11.62
N SER A 306 -7.08 -12.24 10.85
CA SER A 306 -7.87 -12.48 9.65
C SER A 306 -8.80 -13.67 9.86
N LYS A 307 -10.08 -13.53 9.50
CA LYS A 307 -11.03 -14.66 9.50
C LYS A 307 -10.74 -15.53 8.28
N THR A 308 -10.34 -16.77 8.51
CA THR A 308 -10.31 -17.75 7.43
C THR A 308 -11.72 -18.19 7.04
N VAL A 309 -11.85 -18.83 5.88
CA VAL A 309 -13.10 -19.42 5.35
C VAL A 309 -13.79 -20.34 6.36
N LYS A 310 -13.07 -20.89 7.33
CA LYS A 310 -13.59 -21.80 8.38
C LYS A 310 -13.93 -21.09 9.69
N GLY A 311 -13.88 -19.75 9.74
CA GLY A 311 -14.08 -19.00 10.98
C GLY A 311 -12.93 -19.09 11.97
N ILE A 312 -11.82 -19.69 11.60
CA ILE A 312 -10.60 -19.76 12.38
C ILE A 312 -9.77 -18.51 12.10
N TRP A 313 -9.25 -17.86 13.14
CA TRP A 313 -8.37 -16.72 13.03
C TRP A 313 -6.97 -17.18 12.61
N GLN A 314 -6.43 -16.64 11.51
CA GLN A 314 -5.02 -16.81 11.15
C GLN A 314 -4.26 -15.51 11.44
N TYR A 315 -2.98 -15.67 11.76
CA TYR A 315 -2.07 -14.59 12.14
C TYR A 315 -1.02 -14.47 11.04
N ASP A 316 -0.84 -13.29 10.51
CA ASP A 316 0.26 -12.92 9.61
C ASP A 316 1.37 -12.23 10.40
#